data_9fbe56e49bf25b4b8719b5464eeed18d
#
_entry.id   9fbe56e49bf25b4b8719b5464eeed18d
#
_cell.length_a   1.000
_cell.length_b   1.000
_cell.length_c   1.000
_cell.angle_alpha   90.00
_cell.angle_beta   90.00
_cell.angle_gamma   90.00
#
_symmetry.space_group_name_H-M   'P 1'
#
loop_
_entity.id
_entity.type
_entity.pdbx_description
1 polymer ?
#
loop_
_entity_poly.entity_id
_entity_poly.type
_entity_poly.pdbx_seq_one_letter_code
_entity_poly.pdbx_strand_id
1 'polypeptide(L)'
;LPVGTAGKCVSLFSSGFDSPVATWMMGRRGATMVPVHFSGRPMTSDGSEWLCQDLVRALGPEGAVGRLYVVPFGQCQRDIALVVPQSLRILMYRRLMYAVAERIALVEGAKALVTGESLGQVASQTLDNIRATSEVVTAMPVLRPLIGSDKQEIIERAKAIGTYDISSQTAPDCCTLFMPRRPETHAKPAQVAEAWGLFDHDAMVEGLLRTVEYVDFDTCGAYRPPARWRERHDSLAPAPLPDEG
;
A
#
# COMPACT_ATOMS: atom_id res chain seq x y z
N LEU A 1 22.99 0.39 7.96
CA LEU A 1 23.56 1.28 6.94
C LEU A 1 22.98 2.67 7.12
N PRO A 2 23.71 3.75 6.79
CA PRO A 2 23.14 5.09 6.84
C PRO A 2 21.89 5.22 5.95
N VAL A 3 20.88 5.97 6.42
CA VAL A 3 19.65 6.22 5.68
C VAL A 3 19.94 6.85 4.31
N GLY A 4 19.27 6.37 3.28
CA GLY A 4 19.40 6.84 1.90
C GLY A 4 20.49 6.17 1.07
N THR A 5 21.41 5.41 1.68
CA THR A 5 22.50 4.75 0.92
C THR A 5 22.03 3.65 -0.01
N ALA A 6 20.89 3.01 0.29
CA ALA A 6 20.28 1.97 -0.56
C ALA A 6 19.22 2.51 -1.54
N GLY A 7 19.04 3.84 -1.60
CA GLY A 7 18.01 4.49 -2.41
C GLY A 7 16.66 4.54 -1.73
N LYS A 8 15.63 4.92 -2.50
CA LYS A 8 14.25 5.11 -2.01
C LYS A 8 13.36 3.92 -2.38
N CYS A 9 12.49 3.51 -1.48
CA CYS A 9 11.46 2.49 -1.70
C CYS A 9 10.09 3.01 -1.25
N VAL A 10 9.04 2.63 -1.97
CA VAL A 10 7.65 2.83 -1.57
C VAL A 10 7.13 1.56 -0.91
N SER A 11 6.55 1.66 0.29
CA SER A 11 5.94 0.51 0.97
C SER A 11 4.42 0.61 1.01
N LEU A 12 3.73 -0.47 0.63
CA LEU A 12 2.31 -0.61 0.90
C LEU A 12 2.14 -0.78 2.41
N PHE A 13 1.47 0.18 3.05
CA PHE A 13 1.47 0.35 4.51
C PHE A 13 0.05 0.30 5.07
N SER A 14 -0.14 -0.50 6.09
CA SER A 14 -1.42 -0.64 6.81
C SER A 14 -1.21 -0.52 8.32
N SER A 15 -2.30 -0.44 9.07
CA SER A 15 -2.27 -0.45 10.53
C SER A 15 -1.95 -1.83 11.15
N GLY A 16 -1.84 -2.89 10.33
CA GLY A 16 -1.48 -4.23 10.79
C GLY A 16 -0.01 -4.39 11.15
N PHE A 17 0.37 -5.57 11.68
CA PHE A 17 1.72 -5.86 12.16
C PHE A 17 2.78 -5.95 11.05
N ASP A 18 2.40 -6.47 9.88
CA ASP A 18 3.35 -6.92 8.85
C ASP A 18 4.02 -5.76 8.13
N SER A 19 3.24 -4.77 7.69
CA SER A 19 3.77 -3.69 6.85
C SER A 19 4.72 -2.74 7.60
N PRO A 20 4.52 -2.39 8.88
CA PRO A 20 5.51 -1.62 9.64
C PRO A 20 6.83 -2.37 9.81
N VAL A 21 6.76 -3.67 10.11
CA VAL A 21 7.96 -4.52 10.25
C VAL A 21 8.72 -4.62 8.93
N ALA A 22 8.02 -4.84 7.81
CA ALA A 22 8.63 -4.86 6.47
C ALA A 22 9.30 -3.53 6.11
N THR A 23 8.63 -2.40 6.41
CA THR A 23 9.15 -1.05 6.19
C THR A 23 10.41 -0.81 7.00
N TRP A 24 10.40 -1.12 8.29
CA TRP A 24 11.56 -1.01 9.16
C TRP A 24 12.74 -1.87 8.69
N MET A 25 12.48 -3.12 8.27
CA MET A 25 13.53 -4.01 7.77
C MET A 25 14.28 -3.42 6.57
N MET A 26 13.59 -2.72 5.69
CA MET A 26 14.21 -2.03 4.55
C MET A 26 14.92 -0.74 4.98
N GLY A 27 14.31 0.04 5.88
CA GLY A 27 14.92 1.25 6.45
C GLY A 27 16.27 0.99 7.10
N ARG A 28 16.37 -0.02 7.97
CA ARG A 28 17.63 -0.41 8.63
C ARG A 28 18.71 -0.89 7.65
N ARG A 29 18.33 -1.27 6.42
CA ARG A 29 19.27 -1.60 5.33
C ARG A 29 19.70 -0.38 4.53
N GLY A 30 19.31 0.81 4.95
CA GLY A 30 19.69 2.09 4.35
C GLY A 30 18.75 2.62 3.28
N ALA A 31 17.57 2.00 3.08
CA ALA A 31 16.56 2.56 2.19
C ALA A 31 15.84 3.76 2.84
N THR A 32 15.56 4.81 2.07
CA THR A 32 14.57 5.81 2.47
C THR A 32 13.19 5.26 2.16
N MET A 33 12.32 5.19 3.17
CA MET A 33 11.00 4.58 3.03
C MET A 33 9.90 5.64 2.83
N VAL A 34 9.01 5.38 1.88
CA VAL A 34 7.82 6.19 1.59
C VAL A 34 6.59 5.28 1.70
N PRO A 35 5.96 5.20 2.87
CA PRO A 35 4.74 4.44 3.06
C PRO A 35 3.56 5.04 2.27
N VAL A 36 2.72 4.14 1.74
CA VAL A 36 1.44 4.46 1.09
C VAL A 36 0.35 3.65 1.78
N HIS A 37 -0.56 4.34 2.46
CA HIS A 37 -1.73 3.76 3.11
C HIS A 37 -2.97 3.92 2.22
N PHE A 38 -3.69 2.83 2.00
CA PHE A 38 -4.97 2.82 1.31
C PHE A 38 -6.09 2.85 2.33
N SER A 39 -6.68 4.02 2.49
CA SER A 39 -7.76 4.26 3.47
C SER A 39 -9.11 3.78 2.96
N GLY A 40 -9.94 3.24 3.84
CA GLY A 40 -11.33 2.90 3.51
C GLY A 40 -12.26 4.10 3.30
N ARG A 41 -11.79 5.35 3.44
CA ARG A 41 -12.61 6.55 3.19
C ARG A 41 -13.17 6.57 1.76
N PRO A 42 -14.38 7.08 1.57
CA PRO A 42 -15.32 7.60 2.55
C PRO A 42 -16.20 6.53 3.23
N MET A 43 -15.96 5.23 2.99
CA MET A 43 -16.79 4.13 3.49
C MET A 43 -16.50 3.76 4.95
N THR A 44 -15.31 4.12 5.46
CA THR A 44 -14.92 3.99 6.87
C THR A 44 -14.50 5.32 7.44
N SER A 45 -14.34 5.36 8.77
CA SER A 45 -13.66 6.48 9.44
C SER A 45 -12.16 6.49 9.12
N ASP A 46 -11.49 7.56 9.50
CA ASP A 46 -10.05 7.80 9.33
C ASP A 46 -9.17 7.11 10.40
N GLY A 47 -9.74 6.25 11.23
CA GLY A 47 -9.03 5.59 12.32
C GLY A 47 -7.78 4.82 11.88
N SER A 48 -7.82 4.12 10.73
CA SER A 48 -6.65 3.42 10.20
C SER A 48 -5.54 4.40 9.77
N GLU A 49 -5.90 5.60 9.31
CA GLU A 49 -4.93 6.64 8.94
C GLU A 49 -4.18 7.18 10.17
N TRP A 50 -4.90 7.40 11.30
CA TRP A 50 -4.28 7.81 12.55
C TRP A 50 -3.32 6.76 13.07
N LEU A 51 -3.71 5.48 13.05
CA LEU A 51 -2.84 4.38 13.45
C LEU A 51 -1.60 4.30 12.55
N CYS A 52 -1.73 4.49 11.23
CA CYS A 52 -0.58 4.51 10.32
C CYS A 52 0.37 5.68 10.64
N GLN A 53 -0.14 6.85 10.99
CA GLN A 53 0.69 7.99 11.42
C GLN A 53 1.43 7.68 12.71
N ASP A 54 0.76 7.06 13.70
CA ASP A 54 1.39 6.67 14.96
C ASP A 54 2.46 5.58 14.75
N LEU A 55 2.21 4.63 13.86
CA LEU A 55 3.21 3.64 13.45
C LEU A 55 4.43 4.29 12.79
N VAL A 56 4.25 5.27 11.91
CA VAL A 56 5.37 6.02 11.32
C VAL A 56 6.18 6.73 12.40
N ARG A 57 5.52 7.35 13.39
CA ARG A 57 6.21 7.98 14.54
C ARG A 57 6.98 6.96 15.37
N ALA A 58 6.37 5.79 15.64
CA ALA A 58 7.00 4.72 16.41
C ALA A 58 8.22 4.12 15.70
N LEU A 59 8.19 4.03 14.36
CA LEU A 59 9.35 3.59 13.57
C LEU A 59 10.55 4.55 13.70
N GLY A 60 10.26 5.85 13.94
CA GLY A 60 11.27 6.86 14.18
C GLY A 60 12.37 6.94 13.11
N PRO A 61 13.57 7.43 13.48
CA PRO A 61 14.68 7.55 12.53
C PRO A 61 15.13 6.22 11.91
N GLU A 62 14.98 5.10 12.64
CA GLU A 62 15.36 3.76 12.15
C GLU A 62 14.46 3.26 11.02
N GLY A 63 13.20 3.71 10.98
CA GLY A 63 12.27 3.43 9.88
C GLY A 63 12.57 4.22 8.63
N ALA A 64 13.39 5.27 8.73
CA ALA A 64 13.78 6.14 7.60
C ALA A 64 12.58 6.74 6.85
N VAL A 65 11.49 7.03 7.56
CA VAL A 65 10.23 7.55 6.99
C VAL A 65 10.15 9.06 7.21
N GLY A 66 10.06 9.82 6.11
CA GLY A 66 9.82 11.28 6.15
C GLY A 66 8.43 11.70 5.67
N ARG A 67 7.70 10.80 5.03
CA ARG A 67 6.38 11.04 4.44
C ARG A 67 5.52 9.79 4.44
N LEU A 68 4.23 9.96 4.71
CA LEU A 68 3.19 8.95 4.53
C LEU A 68 2.18 9.47 3.50
N TYR A 69 1.96 8.71 2.45
CA TYR A 69 0.85 8.96 1.52
C TYR A 69 -0.41 8.24 1.99
N VAL A 70 -1.55 8.93 1.81
CA VAL A 70 -2.88 8.39 2.10
C VAL A 70 -3.73 8.44 0.84
N VAL A 71 -4.23 7.29 0.42
CA VAL A 71 -5.06 7.13 -0.77
C VAL A 71 -6.48 6.76 -0.34
N PRO A 72 -7.48 7.64 -0.50
CA PRO A 72 -8.89 7.31 -0.26
C PRO A 72 -9.36 6.24 -1.26
N PHE A 73 -9.53 5.00 -0.80
CA PHE A 73 -9.73 3.84 -1.66
C PHE A 73 -11.13 3.22 -1.58
N GLY A 74 -11.93 3.57 -0.57
CA GLY A 74 -13.23 2.95 -0.31
C GLY A 74 -14.22 3.02 -1.46
N GLN A 75 -14.25 4.14 -2.20
CA GLN A 75 -15.13 4.27 -3.35
C GLN A 75 -14.75 3.30 -4.47
N CYS A 76 -13.45 3.19 -4.80
CA CYS A 76 -12.99 2.23 -5.80
C CYS A 76 -13.29 0.78 -5.42
N GLN A 77 -13.19 0.44 -4.14
CA GLN A 77 -13.58 -0.90 -3.67
C GLN A 77 -15.06 -1.18 -3.89
N ARG A 78 -15.92 -0.20 -3.61
CA ARG A 78 -17.36 -0.31 -3.89
C ARG A 78 -17.62 -0.52 -5.39
N ASP A 79 -16.98 0.28 -6.24
CA ASP A 79 -17.21 0.23 -7.69
C ASP A 79 -16.73 -1.11 -8.27
N ILE A 80 -15.56 -1.61 -7.85
CA ILE A 80 -15.06 -2.95 -8.18
C ILE A 80 -16.02 -4.04 -7.67
N ALA A 81 -16.56 -3.89 -6.46
CA ALA A 81 -17.48 -4.88 -5.89
C ALA A 81 -18.80 -5.01 -6.64
N LEU A 82 -19.19 -4.02 -7.44
CA LEU A 82 -20.41 -4.08 -8.26
C LEU A 82 -20.21 -4.94 -9.52
N VAL A 83 -19.01 -5.03 -10.06
CA VAL A 83 -18.75 -5.64 -11.37
C VAL A 83 -17.87 -6.90 -11.30
N VAL A 84 -17.03 -7.04 -10.28
CA VAL A 84 -16.09 -8.16 -10.15
C VAL A 84 -16.69 -9.29 -9.32
N PRO A 85 -16.57 -10.57 -9.75
CA PRO A 85 -16.94 -11.73 -8.97
C PRO A 85 -16.37 -11.71 -7.56
N GLN A 86 -17.20 -12.06 -6.57
CA GLN A 86 -16.86 -11.91 -5.14
C GLN A 86 -15.50 -12.54 -4.77
N SER A 87 -15.20 -13.74 -5.28
CA SER A 87 -13.95 -14.45 -4.97
C SER A 87 -12.68 -13.73 -5.44
N LEU A 88 -12.75 -12.91 -6.49
CA LEU A 88 -11.62 -12.23 -7.11
C LEU A 88 -11.43 -10.78 -6.64
N ARG A 89 -12.37 -10.21 -5.87
CA ARG A 89 -12.35 -8.79 -5.48
C ARG A 89 -11.06 -8.40 -4.77
N ILE A 90 -10.60 -9.20 -3.80
CA ILE A 90 -9.37 -8.90 -3.06
C ILE A 90 -8.18 -8.81 -4.01
N LEU A 91 -8.09 -9.67 -5.01
CA LEU A 91 -7.00 -9.64 -5.98
C LEU A 91 -7.05 -8.37 -6.82
N MET A 92 -8.25 -7.93 -7.24
CA MET A 92 -8.43 -6.68 -8.00
C MET A 92 -8.09 -5.46 -7.15
N TYR A 93 -8.51 -5.42 -5.89
CA TYR A 93 -8.11 -4.36 -4.96
C TYR A 93 -6.58 -4.27 -4.85
N ARG A 94 -5.92 -5.39 -4.63
CA ARG A 94 -4.46 -5.42 -4.50
C ARG A 94 -3.75 -5.04 -5.80
N ARG A 95 -4.23 -5.48 -6.96
CA ARG A 95 -3.70 -5.04 -8.26
C ARG A 95 -3.77 -3.54 -8.41
N LEU A 96 -4.92 -2.93 -8.09
CA LEU A 96 -5.10 -1.48 -8.16
C LEU A 96 -4.20 -0.74 -7.16
N MET A 97 -4.06 -1.27 -5.93
CA MET A 97 -3.13 -0.72 -4.94
C MET A 97 -1.69 -0.76 -5.43
N TYR A 98 -1.25 -1.86 -6.06
CA TYR A 98 0.08 -1.97 -6.65
C TYR A 98 0.28 -0.97 -7.80
N ALA A 99 -0.68 -0.83 -8.70
CA ALA A 99 -0.59 0.11 -9.81
C ALA A 99 -0.48 1.57 -9.31
N VAL A 100 -1.28 1.97 -8.33
CA VAL A 100 -1.19 3.30 -7.70
C VAL A 100 0.14 3.50 -6.99
N ALA A 101 0.60 2.49 -6.23
CA ALA A 101 1.88 2.57 -5.51
C ALA A 101 3.07 2.67 -6.48
N GLU A 102 3.05 2.00 -7.63
CA GLU A 102 4.07 2.13 -8.66
C GLU A 102 4.11 3.56 -9.23
N ARG A 103 2.96 4.17 -9.50
CA ARG A 103 2.88 5.56 -9.98
C ARG A 103 3.46 6.54 -8.95
N ILE A 104 3.11 6.36 -7.67
CA ILE A 104 3.70 7.15 -6.58
C ILE A 104 5.22 6.92 -6.51
N ALA A 105 5.67 5.68 -6.66
CA ALA A 105 7.08 5.33 -6.62
C ALA A 105 7.88 5.99 -7.75
N LEU A 106 7.34 6.03 -8.95
CA LEU A 106 7.96 6.72 -10.11
C LEU A 106 8.13 8.20 -9.83
N VAL A 107 7.12 8.86 -9.31
CA VAL A 107 7.17 10.29 -8.95
C VAL A 107 8.17 10.56 -7.82
N GLU A 108 8.23 9.69 -6.82
CA GLU A 108 9.20 9.79 -5.72
C GLU A 108 10.64 9.41 -6.12
N GLY A 109 10.84 8.91 -7.33
CA GLY A 109 12.14 8.39 -7.79
C GLY A 109 12.58 7.14 -7.03
N ALA A 110 11.60 6.38 -6.50
CA ALA A 110 11.86 5.14 -5.80
C ALA A 110 12.29 4.02 -6.76
N LYS A 111 13.03 3.06 -6.25
CA LYS A 111 13.62 1.97 -7.03
C LYS A 111 12.95 0.62 -6.81
N ALA A 112 12.07 0.51 -5.83
CA ALA A 112 11.32 -0.70 -5.53
C ALA A 112 10.04 -0.40 -4.77
N LEU A 113 9.05 -1.31 -4.87
CA LEU A 113 7.95 -1.44 -3.94
C LEU A 113 8.31 -2.42 -2.82
N VAL A 114 7.73 -2.22 -1.65
CA VAL A 114 7.89 -3.11 -0.47
C VAL A 114 6.52 -3.48 0.05
N THR A 115 6.33 -4.75 0.40
CA THR A 115 5.10 -5.23 1.01
C THR A 115 5.38 -6.10 2.23
N GLY A 116 4.41 -6.15 3.15
CA GLY A 116 4.44 -7.03 4.32
C GLY A 116 3.84 -8.41 4.05
N GLU A 117 3.87 -8.91 2.81
CA GLU A 117 3.35 -10.23 2.48
C GLU A 117 4.20 -11.35 3.09
N SER A 118 3.51 -12.33 3.71
CA SER A 118 4.07 -13.60 4.18
C SER A 118 3.36 -14.74 3.47
N LEU A 119 4.11 -15.73 2.98
CA LEU A 119 3.58 -16.81 2.16
C LEU A 119 2.59 -17.67 2.97
N GLY A 120 1.37 -17.82 2.44
CA GLY A 120 0.35 -18.68 3.02
C GLY A 120 -0.35 -18.12 4.28
N GLN A 121 -0.04 -16.90 4.70
CA GLN A 121 -0.66 -16.30 5.90
C GLN A 121 -2.16 -16.03 5.73
N VAL A 122 -2.56 -15.57 4.55
CA VAL A 122 -3.97 -15.35 4.16
C VAL A 122 -4.21 -15.79 2.71
N ALA A 123 -5.47 -15.93 2.33
CA ALA A 123 -5.87 -16.43 1.01
C ALA A 123 -5.25 -15.66 -0.17
N SER A 124 -5.01 -14.36 -0.03
CA SER A 124 -4.38 -13.54 -1.08
C SER A 124 -2.85 -13.72 -1.16
N GLN A 125 -2.23 -14.46 -0.25
CA GLN A 125 -0.78 -14.61 -0.13
C GLN A 125 -0.29 -16.02 -0.51
N THR A 126 -1.00 -16.73 -1.37
CA THR A 126 -0.48 -17.91 -2.06
C THR A 126 0.44 -17.50 -3.22
N LEU A 127 1.31 -18.37 -3.70
CA LEU A 127 2.22 -18.05 -4.81
C LEU A 127 1.47 -17.60 -6.06
N ASP A 128 0.35 -18.26 -6.40
CA ASP A 128 -0.48 -17.89 -7.53
C ASP A 128 -1.04 -16.48 -7.37
N ASN A 129 -1.55 -16.17 -6.19
CA ASN A 129 -2.17 -14.87 -5.91
C ASN A 129 -1.14 -13.74 -5.75
N ILE A 130 0.03 -14.02 -5.15
CA ILE A 130 1.15 -13.06 -5.10
C ILE A 130 1.61 -12.70 -6.51
N ARG A 131 1.78 -13.69 -7.39
CA ARG A 131 2.10 -13.45 -8.79
C ARG A 131 1.01 -12.63 -9.46
N ALA A 132 -0.24 -13.09 -9.39
CA ALA A 132 -1.38 -12.44 -10.03
C ALA A 132 -1.56 -10.98 -9.59
N THR A 133 -1.33 -10.67 -8.31
CA THR A 133 -1.49 -9.29 -7.80
C THR A 133 -0.35 -8.37 -8.19
N SER A 134 0.90 -8.84 -8.18
CA SER A 134 2.08 -8.01 -8.45
C SER A 134 2.48 -7.92 -9.91
N GLU A 135 1.85 -8.68 -10.80
CA GLU A 135 2.14 -8.69 -12.24
C GLU A 135 1.88 -7.32 -12.93
N VAL A 136 1.04 -6.46 -12.34
CA VAL A 136 0.80 -5.10 -12.81
C VAL A 136 1.98 -4.15 -12.60
N VAL A 137 2.90 -4.50 -11.71
CA VAL A 137 4.12 -3.71 -11.45
C VAL A 137 5.16 -4.10 -12.48
N THR A 138 5.51 -3.16 -13.36
CA THR A 138 6.40 -3.43 -14.50
C THR A 138 7.70 -2.60 -14.46
N ALA A 139 7.69 -1.46 -13.74
CA ALA A 139 8.82 -0.53 -13.76
C ALA A 139 9.88 -0.83 -12.69
N MET A 140 9.55 -1.65 -11.68
CA MET A 140 10.45 -1.89 -10.56
C MET A 140 10.16 -3.22 -9.84
N PRO A 141 11.12 -3.78 -9.08
CA PRO A 141 10.89 -4.99 -8.29
C PRO A 141 9.94 -4.74 -7.10
N VAL A 142 9.20 -5.79 -6.71
CA VAL A 142 8.44 -5.85 -5.46
C VAL A 142 9.21 -6.67 -4.45
N LEU A 143 9.68 -6.04 -3.39
CA LEU A 143 10.45 -6.65 -2.31
C LEU A 143 9.50 -7.11 -1.19
N ARG A 144 9.73 -8.32 -0.69
CA ARG A 144 8.89 -8.96 0.35
C ARG A 144 9.77 -9.43 1.51
N PRO A 145 10.15 -8.52 2.42
CA PRO A 145 11.09 -8.86 3.50
C PRO A 145 10.58 -9.96 4.44
N LEU A 146 9.27 -10.17 4.50
CA LEU A 146 8.61 -11.12 5.40
C LEU A 146 8.13 -12.39 4.72
N ILE A 147 8.48 -12.65 3.45
CA ILE A 147 7.88 -13.72 2.65
C ILE A 147 8.03 -15.12 3.28
N GLY A 148 9.11 -15.38 4.00
CA GLY A 148 9.38 -16.64 4.70
C GLY A 148 9.19 -16.57 6.21
N SER A 149 8.69 -15.45 6.76
CA SER A 149 8.46 -15.30 8.20
C SER A 149 7.08 -15.79 8.58
N ASP A 150 6.96 -16.49 9.71
CA ASP A 150 5.68 -16.81 10.29
C ASP A 150 5.10 -15.66 11.13
N LYS A 151 3.84 -15.82 11.53
CA LYS A 151 3.14 -14.78 12.28
C LYS A 151 3.77 -14.46 13.63
N GLN A 152 4.33 -15.45 14.30
CA GLN A 152 4.95 -15.25 15.61
C GLN A 152 6.24 -14.45 15.49
N GLU A 153 7.08 -14.77 14.53
CA GLU A 153 8.31 -14.01 14.23
C GLU A 153 8.01 -12.54 13.91
N ILE A 154 6.94 -12.28 13.15
CA ILE A 154 6.52 -10.92 12.81
C ILE A 154 6.05 -10.17 14.06
N ILE A 155 5.26 -10.80 14.92
CA ILE A 155 4.79 -10.22 16.18
C ILE A 155 5.96 -9.91 17.12
N GLU A 156 6.93 -10.81 17.24
CA GLU A 156 8.11 -10.57 18.06
C GLU A 156 8.94 -9.37 17.56
N ARG A 157 9.09 -9.24 16.25
CA ARG A 157 9.72 -8.06 15.65
C ARG A 157 8.92 -6.79 15.88
N ALA A 158 7.58 -6.84 15.74
CA ALA A 158 6.71 -5.70 16.02
C ALA A 158 6.85 -5.21 17.46
N LYS A 159 6.96 -6.12 18.44
CA LYS A 159 7.26 -5.81 19.84
C LYS A 159 8.64 -5.16 19.99
N ALA A 160 9.65 -5.73 19.36
CA ALA A 160 11.03 -5.23 19.44
C ALA A 160 11.21 -3.82 18.88
N ILE A 161 10.42 -3.43 17.87
CA ILE A 161 10.48 -2.11 17.24
C ILE A 161 9.40 -1.13 17.76
N GLY A 162 8.63 -1.53 18.78
CA GLY A 162 7.64 -0.66 19.44
C GLY A 162 6.35 -0.40 18.66
N THR A 163 6.06 -1.20 17.61
CA THR A 163 4.83 -1.03 16.80
C THR A 163 3.69 -1.92 17.24
N TYR A 164 3.94 -2.89 18.12
CA TYR A 164 2.96 -3.92 18.51
C TYR A 164 1.69 -3.34 19.13
N ASP A 165 1.79 -2.46 20.11
CA ASP A 165 0.65 -1.93 20.85
C ASP A 165 -0.23 -1.04 19.96
N ILE A 166 0.37 -0.34 18.98
CA ILE A 166 -0.36 0.47 18.01
C ILE A 166 -1.12 -0.43 17.04
N SER A 167 -0.44 -1.44 16.47
CA SER A 167 -1.05 -2.39 15.53
C SER A 167 -2.09 -3.33 16.18
N SER A 168 -2.09 -3.44 17.50
CA SER A 168 -3.09 -4.21 18.25
C SER A 168 -4.42 -3.48 18.41
N GLN A 169 -4.47 -2.18 18.12
CA GLN A 169 -5.69 -1.41 18.17
C GLN A 169 -6.58 -1.73 16.98
N THR A 170 -7.89 -1.81 17.21
CA THR A 170 -8.85 -2.12 16.15
C THR A 170 -9.33 -0.83 15.50
N ALA A 171 -9.06 -0.68 14.20
CA ALA A 171 -9.68 0.34 13.36
C ALA A 171 -10.23 -0.31 12.09
N PRO A 172 -11.38 0.13 11.57
CA PRO A 172 -11.85 -0.31 10.27
C PRO A 172 -10.84 0.05 9.19
N ASP A 173 -10.34 -0.94 8.48
CA ASP A 173 -9.39 -0.76 7.38
C ASP A 173 -10.06 -1.10 6.04
N CYS A 174 -9.51 -0.62 4.94
CA CYS A 174 -9.97 -0.92 3.59
C CYS A 174 -10.02 -2.43 3.33
N CYS A 175 -9.10 -3.21 3.91
CA CYS A 175 -9.05 -4.66 3.74
C CYS A 175 -10.30 -5.40 4.25
N THR A 176 -11.08 -4.81 5.16
CA THR A 176 -12.31 -5.41 5.71
C THR A 176 -13.56 -5.06 4.92
N LEU A 177 -13.48 -4.05 4.06
CA LEU A 177 -14.61 -3.63 3.22
C LEU A 177 -14.86 -4.63 2.10
N PHE A 178 -16.12 -4.96 1.90
CA PHE A 178 -16.57 -5.84 0.81
C PHE A 178 -15.83 -7.19 0.73
N MET A 179 -15.43 -7.73 1.88
CA MET A 179 -14.72 -9.01 1.99
C MET A 179 -15.55 -10.15 1.40
N PRO A 180 -14.93 -11.00 0.56
CA PRO A 180 -15.59 -12.20 0.07
C PRO A 180 -15.76 -13.24 1.19
N ARG A 181 -16.89 -13.96 1.16
CA ARG A 181 -17.09 -15.12 2.07
C ARG A 181 -16.12 -16.26 1.77
N ARG A 182 -15.73 -16.41 0.51
CA ARG A 182 -14.78 -17.43 0.02
C ARG A 182 -13.82 -16.78 -0.98
N PRO A 183 -12.68 -16.25 -0.52
CA PRO A 183 -11.67 -15.70 -1.41
C PRO A 183 -11.01 -16.80 -2.24
N GLU A 184 -10.62 -16.47 -3.46
CA GLU A 184 -9.83 -17.35 -4.33
C GLU A 184 -8.42 -17.54 -3.76
N THR A 185 -7.95 -18.78 -3.73
CA THR A 185 -6.60 -19.13 -3.23
C THR A 185 -5.64 -19.56 -4.35
N HIS A 186 -6.18 -19.93 -5.51
CA HIS A 186 -5.41 -20.40 -6.69
C HIS A 186 -5.94 -19.74 -7.95
N ALA A 187 -5.84 -18.40 -8.00
CA ALA A 187 -6.37 -17.63 -9.13
C ALA A 187 -5.65 -17.98 -10.44
N LYS A 188 -6.42 -18.37 -11.43
CA LYS A 188 -5.90 -18.66 -12.77
C LYS A 188 -5.64 -17.36 -13.53
N PRO A 189 -4.52 -17.24 -14.28
CA PRO A 189 -4.19 -16.01 -15.02
C PRO A 189 -5.32 -15.50 -15.93
N ALA A 190 -6.02 -16.40 -16.62
CA ALA A 190 -7.15 -16.04 -17.49
C ALA A 190 -8.32 -15.40 -16.70
N GLN A 191 -8.67 -15.95 -15.53
CA GLN A 191 -9.72 -15.39 -14.69
C GLN A 191 -9.34 -14.01 -14.14
N VAL A 192 -8.06 -13.83 -13.78
CA VAL A 192 -7.53 -12.56 -13.29
C VAL A 192 -7.54 -11.51 -14.40
N ALA A 193 -7.13 -11.87 -15.61
CA ALA A 193 -7.16 -10.98 -16.77
C ALA A 193 -8.59 -10.58 -17.14
N GLU A 194 -9.53 -11.53 -17.15
CA GLU A 194 -10.95 -11.25 -17.38
C GLU A 194 -11.50 -10.29 -16.34
N ALA A 195 -11.28 -10.57 -15.04
CA ALA A 195 -11.75 -9.71 -13.96
C ALA A 195 -11.13 -8.31 -13.99
N TRP A 196 -9.86 -8.19 -14.39
CA TRP A 196 -9.16 -6.91 -14.55
C TRP A 196 -9.73 -6.08 -15.70
N GLY A 197 -10.25 -6.71 -16.74
CA GLY A 197 -10.91 -6.06 -17.87
C GLY A 197 -12.37 -5.64 -17.63
N LEU A 198 -12.99 -5.97 -16.47
CA LEU A 198 -14.37 -5.61 -16.16
C LEU A 198 -14.57 -4.13 -15.77
N PHE A 199 -13.50 -3.40 -15.55
CA PHE A 199 -13.54 -1.99 -15.17
C PHE A 199 -12.36 -1.23 -15.77
N ASP A 200 -12.51 0.08 -15.92
CA ASP A 200 -11.45 0.96 -16.40
C ASP A 200 -10.43 1.21 -15.26
N HIS A 201 -9.46 0.32 -15.17
CA HIS A 201 -8.43 0.37 -14.13
C HIS A 201 -7.51 1.58 -14.29
N ASP A 202 -7.24 2.05 -15.51
CA ASP A 202 -6.38 3.20 -15.77
C ASP A 202 -7.05 4.49 -15.33
N ALA A 203 -8.33 4.68 -15.67
CA ALA A 203 -9.12 5.80 -15.18
C ALA A 203 -9.24 5.78 -13.65
N MET A 204 -9.38 4.59 -13.03
CA MET A 204 -9.40 4.47 -11.58
C MET A 204 -8.06 4.86 -10.94
N VAL A 205 -6.93 4.43 -11.49
CA VAL A 205 -5.59 4.83 -11.03
C VAL A 205 -5.43 6.35 -11.10
N GLU A 206 -5.74 6.96 -12.24
CA GLU A 206 -5.66 8.41 -12.42
C GLU A 206 -6.62 9.16 -11.47
N GLY A 207 -7.83 8.64 -11.27
CA GLY A 207 -8.81 9.17 -10.31
C GLY A 207 -8.27 9.15 -8.89
N LEU A 208 -7.70 8.03 -8.46
CA LEU A 208 -7.09 7.88 -7.14
C LEU A 208 -5.91 8.83 -6.95
N LEU A 209 -5.00 8.92 -7.92
CA LEU A 209 -3.86 9.83 -7.87
C LEU A 209 -4.25 11.30 -7.71
N ARG A 210 -5.44 11.69 -8.19
CA ARG A 210 -5.98 13.04 -7.97
C ARG A 210 -6.44 13.30 -6.54
N THR A 211 -6.71 12.27 -5.76
CA THR A 211 -7.23 12.37 -4.39
C THR A 211 -6.18 12.02 -3.33
N VAL A 212 -4.98 11.67 -3.74
CA VAL A 212 -3.88 11.33 -2.82
C VAL A 212 -3.56 12.51 -1.92
N GLU A 213 -3.48 12.24 -0.64
CA GLU A 213 -3.03 13.15 0.40
C GLU A 213 -1.69 12.66 0.94
N TYR A 214 -0.92 13.54 1.59
CA TYR A 214 0.30 13.13 2.28
C TYR A 214 0.50 13.88 3.58
N VAL A 215 1.19 13.23 4.50
CA VAL A 215 1.60 13.79 5.78
C VAL A 215 3.12 13.73 5.84
N ASP A 216 3.76 14.88 6.04
CA ASP A 216 5.19 14.96 6.26
C ASP A 216 5.50 14.84 7.76
N PHE A 217 6.58 14.13 8.05
CA PHE A 217 7.16 14.03 9.38
C PHE A 217 8.55 14.65 9.35
N ASP A 218 8.88 15.43 10.34
CA ASP A 218 10.28 15.81 10.53
C ASP A 218 11.08 14.66 11.16
N THR A 219 12.39 14.80 11.24
CA THR A 219 13.28 13.82 11.84
C THR A 219 13.00 13.57 13.33
N CYS A 220 12.19 14.44 13.96
CA CYS A 220 11.76 14.33 15.36
C CYS A 220 10.34 13.76 15.48
N GLY A 221 9.67 13.43 14.37
CA GLY A 221 8.31 12.90 14.35
C GLY A 221 7.22 13.95 14.54
N ALA A 222 7.52 15.25 14.41
CA ALA A 222 6.51 16.30 14.49
C ALA A 222 5.57 16.25 13.27
N TYR A 223 4.27 16.24 13.57
CA TYR A 223 3.21 16.23 12.57
C TYR A 223 3.17 17.54 11.79
N ARG A 224 3.06 17.44 10.48
CA ARG A 224 2.68 18.54 9.59
C ARG A 224 1.30 18.23 8.99
N PRO A 225 0.42 19.23 8.86
CA PRO A 225 -0.92 19.00 8.31
C PRO A 225 -0.84 18.37 6.92
N PRO A 226 -1.81 17.52 6.54
CA PRO A 226 -1.85 16.89 5.23
C PRO A 226 -1.95 17.93 4.11
N ALA A 227 -1.16 17.72 3.05
CA ALA A 227 -1.24 18.46 1.82
C ALA A 227 -1.73 17.54 0.69
N ARG A 228 -2.39 18.10 -0.31
CA ARG A 228 -2.84 17.33 -1.46
C ARG A 228 -1.68 17.09 -2.43
N TRP A 229 -1.66 15.90 -3.01
CA TRP A 229 -0.68 15.48 -4.01
C TRP A 229 -0.42 16.51 -5.12
N ARG A 230 -1.48 17.09 -5.67
CA ARG A 230 -1.41 18.07 -6.76
C ARG A 230 -0.63 19.33 -6.44
N GLU A 231 -0.70 19.82 -5.21
CA GLU A 231 -0.03 21.06 -4.81
C GLU A 231 1.50 20.98 -4.94
N ARG A 232 2.04 19.76 -5.00
CA ARG A 232 3.49 19.51 -5.09
C ARG A 232 3.95 18.91 -6.42
N HIS A 233 3.07 18.30 -7.18
CA HIS A 233 3.40 17.48 -8.34
C HIS A 233 2.65 17.87 -9.62
N ASP A 234 2.12 19.09 -9.71
CA ASP A 234 1.45 19.60 -10.90
C ASP A 234 2.33 19.55 -12.17
N SER A 235 3.65 19.61 -11.99
CA SER A 235 4.62 19.46 -13.09
C SER A 235 4.79 18.01 -13.57
N LEU A 236 4.26 17.03 -12.83
CA LEU A 236 4.37 15.58 -13.08
C LEU A 236 3.03 14.94 -13.43
N ALA A 237 1.95 15.74 -13.45
CA ALA A 237 0.66 15.26 -13.96
C ALA A 237 0.86 14.82 -15.44
N PRO A 238 0.30 13.66 -15.84
CA PRO A 238 0.27 13.29 -17.25
C PRO A 238 -0.37 14.44 -18.04
N ALA A 239 0.16 14.70 -19.23
CA ALA A 239 -0.43 15.68 -20.15
C ALA A 239 -1.94 15.40 -20.29
N PRO A 240 -2.80 16.43 -20.33
CA PRO A 240 -4.22 16.22 -20.57
C PRO A 240 -4.36 15.39 -21.85
N LEU A 241 -5.24 14.38 -21.79
CA LEU A 241 -5.60 13.61 -22.98
C LEU A 241 -6.04 14.62 -24.05
N PRO A 242 -5.63 14.47 -25.31
CA PRO A 242 -6.10 15.33 -26.38
C PRO A 242 -7.63 15.29 -26.41
N ASP A 243 -8.25 16.47 -26.43
CA ASP A 243 -9.70 16.60 -26.60
C ASP A 243 -10.07 15.83 -27.87
N GLU A 244 -10.86 14.76 -27.69
CA GLU A 244 -11.50 14.10 -28.83
C GLU A 244 -12.49 15.11 -29.43
N GLY A 245 -12.05 15.74 -30.53
CA GLY A 245 -12.90 16.62 -31.35
C GLY A 245 -13.94 15.86 -32.19
#